data_a00c94e6e6690f6c381894c286671729
#
_entry.id   a00c94e6e6690f6c381894c286671729
#
_cell.length_a   1.000
_cell.length_b   1.000
_cell.length_c   1.000
_cell.angle_alpha   90.00
_cell.angle_beta   90.00
_cell.angle_gamma   90.00
#
_symmetry.space_group_name_H-M   'P 1'
#
loop_
_entity.id
_entity.type
_entity.pdbx_description
1 polymer ?
#
loop_
_entity_poly.entity_id
_entity_poly.type
_entity_poly.pdbx_seq_one_letter_code
_entity_poly.pdbx_strand_id
1 'polypeptide(L)'
;RAQLSYTAKTQRPTYSQLSNNVTYVDRFTMQRGNPLLEPCTIHDISLVGTWRFLQLLVSYQQWRKEIIYWGDPIDNGNSMMMTYLNYHNRPTLNVSFSISPAIGFWHPNLNIGVKKQWMTIDGIEFNKPRPTIRFNNTFELPGDFLVSLDGLFMGKGNYQNLYQFKNYGTVDISVRKSFLRDALSLELRGNDLFHGSRNYWQTYFGSIIWEQTNQWDTREF
;
A
#
# COMPACT_ATOMS: atom_id res chain seq x y z
N ARG A 1 -16.37 -22.98 0.25
CA ARG A 1 -15.54 -23.12 -0.98
C ARG A 1 -14.11 -22.77 -0.62
N ALA A 2 -13.14 -23.55 -1.14
CA ALA A 2 -11.72 -23.25 -1.02
C ALA A 2 -11.07 -23.25 -2.41
N GLN A 3 -10.11 -22.36 -2.62
CA GLN A 3 -9.37 -22.25 -3.87
C GLN A 3 -7.90 -22.03 -3.55
N LEU A 4 -7.04 -22.88 -4.11
CA LEU A 4 -5.59 -22.72 -4.08
C LEU A 4 -5.14 -22.25 -5.46
N SER A 5 -4.26 -21.24 -5.51
CA SER A 5 -3.69 -20.73 -6.74
C SER A 5 -2.19 -20.51 -6.60
N TYR A 6 -1.51 -20.68 -7.72
CA TYR A 6 -0.09 -20.33 -7.87
C TYR A 6 0.08 -19.46 -9.10
N THR A 7 0.80 -18.36 -8.96
CA THR A 7 1.16 -17.50 -10.06
C THR A 7 2.65 -17.16 -10.02
N ALA A 8 3.25 -17.05 -11.19
CA ALA A 8 4.60 -16.52 -11.36
C ALA A 8 4.54 -15.32 -12.30
N LYS A 9 5.13 -14.19 -11.87
CA LYS A 9 5.15 -12.94 -12.64
C LYS A 9 6.56 -12.40 -12.72
N THR A 10 6.90 -11.79 -13.85
CA THR A 10 8.16 -11.09 -14.04
C THR A 10 7.88 -9.60 -14.16
N GLN A 11 8.55 -8.79 -13.35
CA GLN A 11 8.52 -7.34 -13.41
C GLN A 11 9.86 -6.84 -13.92
N ARG A 12 9.85 -6.16 -15.06
CA ARG A 12 11.05 -5.56 -15.65
C ARG A 12 11.30 -4.18 -15.07
N PRO A 13 12.59 -3.76 -14.96
CA PRO A 13 12.91 -2.38 -14.63
C PRO A 13 12.29 -1.40 -15.65
N THR A 14 11.89 -0.23 -15.19
CA THR A 14 11.46 0.86 -16.06
C THR A 14 12.65 1.57 -16.69
N TYR A 15 12.43 2.32 -17.77
CA TYR A 15 13.50 3.11 -18.40
C TYR A 15 14.14 4.11 -17.43
N SER A 16 13.36 4.73 -16.57
CA SER A 16 13.89 5.66 -15.57
C SER A 16 14.76 4.96 -14.52
N GLN A 17 14.42 3.73 -14.15
CA GLN A 17 15.23 2.92 -13.24
C GLN A 17 16.56 2.46 -13.89
N LEU A 18 16.60 2.32 -15.20
CA LEU A 18 17.81 1.93 -15.95
C LEU A 18 18.66 3.13 -16.40
N SER A 19 18.11 4.35 -16.40
CA SER A 19 18.80 5.54 -16.89
C SER A 19 19.94 5.92 -15.96
N ASN A 20 21.15 6.05 -16.50
CA ASN A 20 22.32 6.49 -15.73
C ASN A 20 22.44 8.02 -15.65
N ASN A 21 21.45 8.77 -16.11
CA ASN A 21 21.42 10.22 -16.00
C ASN A 21 21.26 10.64 -14.54
N VAL A 22 22.13 11.55 -14.10
CA VAL A 22 22.05 12.11 -12.75
C VAL A 22 21.08 13.30 -12.76
N THR A 23 20.14 13.29 -11.83
CA THR A 23 19.24 14.42 -11.56
C THR A 23 19.40 14.87 -10.11
N TYR A 24 19.23 16.17 -9.86
CA TYR A 24 19.28 16.73 -8.51
C TYR A 24 17.85 16.74 -7.94
N VAL A 25 17.63 16.09 -6.82
CA VAL A 25 16.39 16.11 -6.07
C VAL A 25 16.34 17.38 -5.19
N ASP A 26 17.47 17.64 -4.53
CA ASP A 26 17.74 18.84 -3.74
C ASP A 26 19.25 19.12 -3.69
N ARG A 27 19.67 20.08 -2.85
CA ARG A 27 21.07 20.50 -2.73
C ARG A 27 22.03 19.38 -2.31
N PHE A 28 21.55 18.40 -1.55
CA PHE A 28 22.37 17.34 -0.96
C PHE A 28 22.00 15.94 -1.49
N THR A 29 20.95 15.85 -2.31
CA THR A 29 20.42 14.58 -2.81
C THR A 29 20.43 14.55 -4.32
N MET A 30 21.18 13.64 -4.88
CA MET A 30 21.21 13.30 -6.30
C MET A 30 20.53 11.97 -6.52
N GLN A 31 20.00 11.77 -7.71
CA GLN A 31 19.34 10.52 -8.10
C GLN A 31 19.81 10.08 -9.48
N ARG A 32 20.07 8.78 -9.62
CA ARG A 32 20.28 8.14 -10.93
C ARG A 32 19.63 6.75 -10.93
N GLY A 33 19.35 6.24 -12.11
CA GLY A 33 19.00 4.84 -12.26
C GLY A 33 20.23 3.93 -12.23
N ASN A 34 20.01 2.63 -12.40
CA ASN A 34 21.05 1.61 -12.44
C ASN A 34 20.85 0.73 -13.69
N PRO A 35 21.72 0.85 -14.71
CA PRO A 35 21.63 0.05 -15.94
C PRO A 35 21.81 -1.46 -15.71
N LEU A 36 22.37 -1.86 -14.56
CA LEU A 36 22.64 -3.26 -14.22
C LEU A 36 21.46 -3.97 -13.56
N LEU A 37 20.29 -3.32 -13.47
CA LEU A 37 19.11 -3.93 -12.88
C LEU A 37 18.62 -5.12 -13.70
N GLU A 38 18.35 -6.18 -12.97
CA GLU A 38 17.75 -7.39 -13.51
C GLU A 38 16.24 -7.43 -13.25
N PRO A 39 15.49 -8.16 -14.09
CA PRO A 39 14.06 -8.36 -13.85
C PRO A 39 13.78 -9.05 -12.51
N CYS A 40 12.78 -8.55 -11.79
CA CYS A 40 12.26 -9.17 -10.59
C CYS A 40 11.30 -10.31 -10.94
N THR A 41 11.40 -11.43 -10.24
CA THR A 41 10.43 -12.54 -10.35
C THR A 41 9.64 -12.66 -9.04
N ILE A 42 8.33 -12.80 -9.16
CA ILE A 42 7.40 -12.90 -8.04
C ILE A 42 6.68 -14.23 -8.17
N HIS A 43 6.87 -15.13 -7.20
CA HIS A 43 6.10 -16.34 -7.05
C HIS A 43 5.07 -16.12 -5.95
N ASP A 44 3.80 -16.37 -6.23
CA ASP A 44 2.68 -16.19 -5.30
C ASP A 44 1.91 -17.51 -5.18
N ILE A 45 1.81 -18.02 -3.96
CA ILE A 45 0.93 -19.11 -3.60
C ILE A 45 -0.16 -18.53 -2.70
N SER A 46 -1.41 -18.63 -3.10
CA SER A 46 -2.53 -18.09 -2.34
C SER A 46 -3.65 -19.10 -2.14
N LEU A 47 -4.18 -19.12 -0.92
CA LEU A 47 -5.33 -19.89 -0.49
C LEU A 47 -6.46 -18.92 -0.15
N VAL A 48 -7.60 -19.08 -0.80
CA VAL A 48 -8.83 -18.35 -0.51
C VAL A 48 -9.87 -19.33 0.00
N GLY A 49 -10.36 -19.09 1.21
CA GLY A 49 -11.49 -19.81 1.79
C GLY A 49 -12.71 -18.88 1.89
N THR A 50 -13.86 -19.32 1.37
CA THR A 50 -15.12 -18.57 1.46
C THR A 50 -16.20 -19.41 2.11
N TRP A 51 -16.83 -18.86 3.15
CA TRP A 51 -17.96 -19.46 3.83
C TRP A 51 -19.04 -18.43 4.11
N ARG A 52 -20.20 -18.56 3.42
CA ARG A 52 -21.27 -17.56 3.47
C ARG A 52 -20.74 -16.16 3.14
N PHE A 53 -20.79 -15.26 4.11
CA PHE A 53 -20.32 -13.88 4.03
C PHE A 53 -18.89 -13.66 4.55
N LEU A 54 -18.18 -14.75 4.88
CA LEU A 54 -16.80 -14.71 5.39
C LEU A 54 -15.82 -15.14 4.31
N GLN A 55 -14.71 -14.46 4.20
CA GLN A 55 -13.61 -14.83 3.34
C GLN A 55 -12.28 -14.71 4.09
N LEU A 56 -11.46 -15.73 3.98
CA LEU A 56 -10.07 -15.74 4.43
C LEU A 56 -9.16 -15.87 3.22
N LEU A 57 -8.20 -14.96 3.11
CA LEU A 57 -7.09 -15.04 2.15
C LEU A 57 -5.78 -15.20 2.92
N VAL A 58 -5.01 -16.21 2.53
CA VAL A 58 -3.61 -16.37 2.95
C VAL A 58 -2.76 -16.43 1.68
N SER A 59 -1.81 -15.51 1.52
CA SER A 59 -0.91 -15.47 0.38
C SER A 59 0.54 -15.41 0.85
N TYR A 60 1.36 -16.29 0.30
CA TYR A 60 2.80 -16.28 0.48
C TYR A 60 3.46 -15.91 -0.84
N GLN A 61 4.23 -14.82 -0.81
CA GLN A 61 4.91 -14.29 -1.98
C GLN A 61 6.41 -14.36 -1.78
N GLN A 62 7.10 -14.88 -2.79
CA GLN A 62 8.55 -14.89 -2.88
C GLN A 62 8.99 -13.91 -3.96
N TRP A 63 9.63 -12.83 -3.55
CA TRP A 63 10.18 -11.81 -4.43
C TRP A 63 11.67 -12.09 -4.64
N ARG A 64 12.07 -12.36 -5.87
CA ARG A 64 13.47 -12.59 -6.25
C ARG A 64 13.96 -11.43 -7.10
N LYS A 65 15.14 -10.90 -6.76
CA LYS A 65 15.74 -9.73 -7.42
C LYS A 65 14.79 -8.53 -7.42
N GLU A 66 14.10 -8.32 -6.30
CA GLU A 66 13.21 -7.17 -6.17
C GLU A 66 13.96 -5.87 -6.33
N ILE A 67 13.42 -4.96 -7.14
CA ILE A 67 14.00 -3.64 -7.34
C ILE A 67 13.57 -2.75 -6.18
N ILE A 68 14.54 -2.30 -5.39
CA ILE A 68 14.33 -1.41 -4.27
C ILE A 68 15.06 -0.08 -4.50
N TYR A 69 14.54 0.98 -3.89
CA TYR A 69 15.16 2.30 -3.87
C TYR A 69 16.19 2.33 -2.76
N TRP A 70 17.42 2.78 -3.09
CA TRP A 70 18.56 2.75 -2.21
C TRP A 70 19.32 4.07 -2.23
N GLY A 71 19.96 4.42 -1.14
CA GLY A 71 20.78 5.60 -1.02
C GLY A 71 22.20 5.27 -0.56
N ASP A 72 23.18 5.74 -1.28
CA ASP A 72 24.59 5.66 -0.91
C ASP A 72 25.10 7.03 -0.50
N PRO A 73 25.69 7.17 0.71
CA PRO A 73 26.34 8.41 1.10
C PRO A 73 27.56 8.69 0.22
N ILE A 74 27.67 9.93 -0.25
CA ILE A 74 28.79 10.43 -1.05
C ILE A 74 29.39 11.66 -0.36
N ASP A 75 30.51 12.17 -0.84
CA ASP A 75 31.21 13.34 -0.29
C ASP A 75 31.45 13.25 1.23
N ASN A 76 31.95 12.10 1.69
CA ASN A 76 32.16 11.80 3.11
C ASN A 76 30.87 11.92 3.97
N GLY A 77 29.70 11.64 3.37
CA GLY A 77 28.40 11.68 4.04
C GLY A 77 27.71 13.03 4.00
N ASN A 78 28.26 14.03 3.30
CA ASN A 78 27.63 15.35 3.15
C ASN A 78 26.52 15.37 2.10
N SER A 79 26.50 14.38 1.21
CA SER A 79 25.50 14.26 0.13
C SER A 79 25.10 12.80 -0.03
N MET A 80 23.98 12.56 -0.71
CA MET A 80 23.44 11.23 -0.95
C MET A 80 23.16 10.99 -2.43
N MET A 81 23.59 9.83 -2.93
CA MET A 81 23.24 9.35 -4.25
C MET A 81 22.13 8.31 -4.12
N MET A 82 20.93 8.67 -4.54
CA MET A 82 19.79 7.77 -4.59
C MET A 82 19.82 6.95 -5.89
N THR A 83 19.61 5.65 -5.80
CA THR A 83 19.64 4.73 -6.94
C THR A 83 18.68 3.56 -6.71
N TYR A 84 18.76 2.58 -7.60
CA TYR A 84 18.00 1.34 -7.48
C TYR A 84 18.95 0.14 -7.45
N LEU A 85 18.60 -0.86 -6.66
CA LEU A 85 19.34 -2.14 -6.65
C LEU A 85 18.37 -3.32 -6.60
N ASN A 86 18.86 -4.50 -6.99
CA ASN A 86 18.14 -5.73 -6.86
C ASN A 86 18.38 -6.36 -5.49
N TYR A 87 17.35 -6.44 -4.66
CA TYR A 87 17.40 -7.22 -3.43
C TYR A 87 17.14 -8.69 -3.75
N HIS A 88 18.03 -9.58 -3.30
CA HIS A 88 18.09 -10.96 -3.79
C HIS A 88 16.84 -11.78 -3.51
N ASN A 89 16.23 -11.66 -2.31
CA ASN A 89 15.11 -12.49 -1.90
C ASN A 89 14.32 -11.90 -0.74
N ARG A 90 13.04 -11.58 -0.95
CA ARG A 90 12.13 -11.07 0.08
C ARG A 90 10.87 -11.92 0.16
N PRO A 91 10.79 -12.89 1.09
CA PRO A 91 9.53 -13.56 1.40
C PRO A 91 8.55 -12.58 2.04
N THR A 92 7.26 -12.76 1.75
CA THR A 92 6.18 -11.94 2.28
C THR A 92 4.97 -12.83 2.54
N LEU A 93 4.39 -12.72 3.73
CA LEU A 93 3.12 -13.33 4.09
C LEU A 93 2.05 -12.24 4.19
N ASN A 94 0.93 -12.46 3.52
CA ASN A 94 -0.26 -11.64 3.64
C ASN A 94 -1.43 -12.50 4.10
N VAL A 95 -2.07 -12.09 5.19
CA VAL A 95 -3.28 -12.73 5.72
C VAL A 95 -4.35 -11.66 5.80
N SER A 96 -5.52 -11.92 5.21
CA SER A 96 -6.65 -11.02 5.34
C SER A 96 -7.95 -11.77 5.53
N PHE A 97 -8.80 -11.20 6.35
CA PHE A 97 -10.13 -11.70 6.67
C PHE A 97 -11.17 -10.65 6.30
N SER A 98 -12.17 -11.06 5.55
CA SER A 98 -13.24 -10.17 5.09
C SER A 98 -14.59 -10.68 5.59
N ILE A 99 -15.46 -9.75 5.99
CA ILE A 99 -16.83 -9.98 6.43
C ILE A 99 -17.72 -9.07 5.61
N SER A 100 -18.67 -9.66 4.85
CA SER A 100 -19.57 -8.91 3.95
C SER A 100 -21.00 -9.45 4.00
N PRO A 101 -21.71 -9.35 5.15
CA PRO A 101 -23.11 -9.78 5.23
C PRO A 101 -24.04 -8.77 4.53
N ALA A 102 -25.20 -9.22 4.09
CA ALA A 102 -26.30 -8.36 3.69
C ALA A 102 -27.32 -8.31 4.84
N ILE A 103 -27.54 -7.15 5.45
CA ILE A 103 -28.41 -6.98 6.62
C ILE A 103 -29.50 -5.96 6.28
N GLY A 104 -30.54 -6.43 5.58
CA GLY A 104 -31.61 -5.56 5.11
C GLY A 104 -31.09 -4.41 4.25
N PHE A 105 -31.28 -3.19 4.72
CA PHE A 105 -30.82 -1.97 4.04
C PHE A 105 -29.33 -1.66 4.23
N TRP A 106 -28.62 -2.41 5.08
CA TRP A 106 -27.22 -2.20 5.39
C TRP A 106 -26.33 -3.30 4.79
N HIS A 107 -25.36 -2.91 4.00
CA HIS A 107 -24.39 -3.77 3.32
C HIS A 107 -22.98 -3.45 3.80
N PRO A 108 -22.57 -3.96 4.98
CA PRO A 108 -21.20 -3.75 5.48
C PRO A 108 -20.21 -4.63 4.76
N ASN A 109 -19.00 -4.10 4.58
CA ASN A 109 -17.83 -4.85 4.18
C ASN A 109 -16.67 -4.42 5.08
N LEU A 110 -16.17 -5.35 5.88
CA LEU A 110 -15.00 -5.15 6.73
C LEU A 110 -13.89 -6.09 6.26
N ASN A 111 -12.73 -5.53 5.98
CA ASN A 111 -11.52 -6.29 5.69
C ASN A 111 -10.43 -5.94 6.71
N ILE A 112 -9.92 -6.96 7.39
CA ILE A 112 -8.80 -6.85 8.33
C ILE A 112 -7.66 -7.68 7.78
N GLY A 113 -6.50 -7.06 7.58
CA GLY A 113 -5.34 -7.72 7.01
C GLY A 113 -4.06 -7.41 7.78
N VAL A 114 -3.10 -8.30 7.66
CA VAL A 114 -1.73 -8.08 8.09
C VAL A 114 -0.77 -8.57 7.02
N LYS A 115 0.20 -7.74 6.69
CA LYS A 115 1.28 -8.08 5.77
C LYS A 115 2.59 -8.08 6.54
N LYS A 116 3.31 -9.20 6.49
CA LYS A 116 4.64 -9.35 7.08
C LYS A 116 5.62 -9.76 5.99
N GLN A 117 6.75 -9.12 5.96
CA GLN A 117 7.89 -9.46 5.10
C GLN A 117 9.08 -9.87 5.95
N TRP A 118 10.06 -10.51 5.33
CA TRP A 118 11.38 -10.80 5.91
C TRP A 118 12.42 -10.21 4.98
N MET A 119 13.11 -9.20 5.47
CA MET A 119 14.12 -8.46 4.72
C MET A 119 15.15 -7.89 5.68
N THR A 120 16.42 -8.09 5.37
CA THR A 120 17.54 -7.55 6.14
C THR A 120 18.56 -6.96 5.17
N ILE A 121 18.94 -5.71 5.37
CA ILE A 121 19.96 -5.01 4.57
C ILE A 121 20.95 -4.40 5.55
N ASP A 122 22.23 -4.66 5.36
CA ASP A 122 23.34 -4.13 6.20
C ASP A 122 23.10 -4.35 7.71
N GLY A 123 22.52 -5.50 8.08
CA GLY A 123 22.20 -5.84 9.46
C GLY A 123 20.93 -5.18 10.02
N ILE A 124 20.27 -4.33 9.23
CA ILE A 124 19.02 -3.68 9.64
C ILE A 124 17.83 -4.53 9.17
N GLU A 125 16.95 -4.87 10.12
CA GLU A 125 15.79 -5.68 9.86
C GLU A 125 14.55 -4.85 9.50
N PHE A 126 13.93 -5.18 8.36
CA PHE A 126 12.66 -4.60 7.90
C PHE A 126 11.54 -5.65 7.98
N ASN A 127 11.32 -6.19 9.18
CA ASN A 127 10.46 -7.36 9.42
C ASN A 127 9.17 -7.04 10.19
N LYS A 128 8.92 -5.77 10.53
CA LYS A 128 7.74 -5.39 11.32
C LYS A 128 6.47 -5.60 10.51
N PRO A 129 5.47 -6.34 11.02
CA PRO A 129 4.21 -6.55 10.33
C PRO A 129 3.44 -5.23 10.19
N ARG A 130 2.68 -5.09 9.11
CA ARG A 130 1.88 -3.91 8.83
C ARG A 130 0.40 -4.29 8.78
N PRO A 131 -0.40 -3.96 9.80
CA PRO A 131 -1.83 -4.19 9.82
C PRO A 131 -2.57 -3.17 8.95
N THR A 132 -3.69 -3.60 8.37
CA THR A 132 -4.59 -2.79 7.56
C THR A 132 -6.02 -3.13 7.93
N ILE A 133 -6.86 -2.12 8.10
CA ILE A 133 -8.30 -2.28 8.26
C ILE A 133 -8.97 -1.41 7.19
N ARG A 134 -9.88 -2.00 6.44
CA ARG A 134 -10.77 -1.30 5.52
C ARG A 134 -12.20 -1.61 5.88
N PHE A 135 -13.03 -0.61 5.91
CA PHE A 135 -14.46 -0.78 6.00
C PHE A 135 -15.13 0.02 4.90
N ASN A 136 -16.12 -0.61 4.28
CA ASN A 136 -16.98 0.00 3.30
C ASN A 136 -18.42 -0.33 3.73
N ASN A 137 -19.20 0.67 4.03
CA ASN A 137 -20.59 0.48 4.45
C ASN A 137 -21.50 1.20 3.48
N THR A 138 -22.48 0.49 2.98
CA THR A 138 -23.51 1.06 2.12
C THR A 138 -24.86 0.88 2.79
N PHE A 139 -25.64 1.94 2.83
CA PHE A 139 -27.00 1.97 3.38
C PHE A 139 -27.97 2.37 2.27
N GLU A 140 -28.87 1.46 1.93
CA GLU A 140 -29.97 1.69 0.99
C GLU A 140 -31.20 2.14 1.79
N LEU A 141 -31.45 3.46 1.81
CA LEU A 141 -32.51 4.04 2.62
C LEU A 141 -33.79 4.29 1.78
N PRO A 142 -34.94 4.33 2.41
CA PRO A 142 -36.17 4.64 1.72
C PRO A 142 -36.11 5.98 0.98
N GLY A 143 -36.79 6.06 -0.18
CA GLY A 143 -36.83 7.25 -1.03
C GLY A 143 -35.61 7.40 -1.93
N ASP A 144 -34.99 6.25 -2.34
CA ASP A 144 -33.89 6.16 -3.28
C ASP A 144 -32.63 6.91 -2.81
N PHE A 145 -32.39 6.89 -1.48
CA PHE A 145 -31.17 7.38 -0.89
C PHE A 145 -30.17 6.23 -0.74
N LEU A 146 -28.94 6.47 -1.19
CA LEU A 146 -27.79 5.63 -0.95
C LEU A 146 -26.75 6.41 -0.14
N VAL A 147 -26.40 5.91 1.03
CA VAL A 147 -25.36 6.50 1.88
C VAL A 147 -24.19 5.53 1.94
N SER A 148 -22.98 6.02 1.65
CA SER A 148 -21.76 5.23 1.79
C SER A 148 -20.86 5.85 2.86
N LEU A 149 -20.26 5.01 3.68
CA LEU A 149 -19.26 5.37 4.67
C LEU A 149 -18.06 4.43 4.50
N ASP A 150 -16.96 4.97 4.04
CA ASP A 150 -15.76 4.23 3.73
C ASP A 150 -14.61 4.64 4.63
N GLY A 151 -13.73 3.71 4.94
CA GLY A 151 -12.57 4.03 5.74
C GLY A 151 -11.41 3.07 5.53
N LEU A 152 -10.24 3.64 5.67
CA LEU A 152 -8.97 2.94 5.64
C LEU A 152 -8.17 3.28 6.91
N PHE A 153 -7.68 2.27 7.59
CA PHE A 153 -6.65 2.40 8.61
C PHE A 153 -5.43 1.57 8.21
N MET A 154 -4.26 2.17 8.29
CA MET A 154 -2.98 1.51 8.06
C MET A 154 -2.07 1.72 9.26
N GLY A 155 -1.65 0.62 9.87
CA GLY A 155 -0.77 0.63 11.02
C GLY A 155 0.70 0.79 10.64
N LYS A 156 1.52 1.01 11.67
CA LYS A 156 2.99 1.01 11.56
C LYS A 156 3.46 -0.34 11.02
N GLY A 157 4.58 -0.34 10.30
CA GLY A 157 5.19 -1.57 9.78
C GLY A 157 6.11 -1.33 8.60
N ASN A 158 6.72 -2.40 8.12
CA ASN A 158 7.68 -2.30 7.03
C ASN A 158 7.04 -2.57 5.66
N TYR A 159 7.54 -1.87 4.67
CA TYR A 159 7.31 -2.12 3.26
C TYR A 159 8.62 -1.93 2.49
N GLN A 160 9.13 -3.01 1.92
CA GLN A 160 10.50 -3.05 1.40
C GLN A 160 11.50 -2.58 2.48
N ASN A 161 12.45 -1.75 2.14
CA ASN A 161 13.41 -1.12 3.06
C ASN A 161 12.89 0.16 3.74
N LEU A 162 11.57 0.36 3.75
CA LEU A 162 10.92 1.51 4.40
C LEU A 162 10.17 1.06 5.65
N TYR A 163 10.19 1.88 6.67
CA TYR A 163 9.40 1.73 7.88
C TYR A 163 8.38 2.85 7.99
N GLN A 164 7.11 2.50 8.00
CA GLN A 164 6.05 3.44 8.34
C GLN A 164 5.97 3.59 9.85
N PHE A 165 6.40 4.72 10.37
CA PHE A 165 6.57 4.92 11.82
C PHE A 165 5.35 5.54 12.52
N LYS A 166 4.34 5.98 11.79
CA LYS A 166 3.04 6.42 12.32
C LYS A 166 1.89 5.70 11.62
N ASN A 167 0.81 5.50 12.36
CA ASN A 167 -0.45 5.05 11.77
C ASN A 167 -1.06 6.19 10.95
N TYR A 168 -1.82 5.85 9.91
CA TYR A 168 -2.65 6.81 9.20
C TYR A 168 -3.96 6.16 8.76
N GLY A 169 -4.93 6.99 8.37
CA GLY A 169 -6.19 6.50 7.88
C GLY A 169 -7.05 7.62 7.34
N THR A 170 -8.01 7.26 6.50
CA THR A 170 -8.98 8.16 5.88
C THR A 170 -10.38 7.68 6.19
N VAL A 171 -11.31 8.62 6.23
CA VAL A 171 -12.75 8.33 6.29
C VAL A 171 -13.44 9.21 5.27
N ASP A 172 -14.23 8.56 4.42
CA ASP A 172 -14.98 9.19 3.35
C ASP A 172 -16.46 8.93 3.56
N ILE A 173 -17.31 9.89 3.18
CA ILE A 173 -18.76 9.77 3.21
C ILE A 173 -19.34 10.22 1.87
N SER A 174 -20.36 9.52 1.39
CA SER A 174 -21.16 10.03 0.29
C SER A 174 -22.65 9.80 0.55
N VAL A 175 -23.45 10.72 0.06
CA VAL A 175 -24.92 10.63 0.07
C VAL A 175 -25.41 10.89 -1.35
N ARG A 176 -26.01 9.88 -1.94
CA ARG A 176 -26.59 9.94 -3.28
C ARG A 176 -28.09 9.80 -3.19
N LYS A 177 -28.82 10.60 -3.95
CA LYS A 177 -30.24 10.48 -4.16
C LYS A 177 -30.57 10.40 -5.63
N SER A 178 -31.37 9.40 -5.99
CA SER A 178 -31.93 9.24 -7.33
C SER A 178 -33.31 9.84 -7.42
N PHE A 179 -33.66 10.43 -8.58
CA PHE A 179 -34.91 11.05 -8.90
C PHE A 179 -35.40 10.57 -10.28
N LEU A 180 -36.68 10.71 -10.56
CA LEU A 180 -37.27 10.45 -11.87
C LEU A 180 -36.96 9.03 -12.40
N ARG A 181 -37.06 8.01 -11.56
CA ARG A 181 -36.71 6.61 -11.88
C ARG A 181 -35.30 6.48 -12.42
N ASP A 182 -34.34 7.02 -11.66
CA ASP A 182 -32.88 7.03 -11.95
C ASP A 182 -32.45 7.88 -13.16
N ALA A 183 -33.35 8.66 -13.77
CA ALA A 183 -33.01 9.59 -14.84
C ALA A 183 -32.15 10.78 -14.36
N LEU A 184 -32.22 11.13 -13.08
CA LEU A 184 -31.39 12.15 -12.44
C LEU A 184 -30.87 11.63 -11.11
N SER A 185 -29.57 11.80 -10.85
CA SER A 185 -28.98 11.54 -9.54
C SER A 185 -28.18 12.74 -9.05
N LEU A 186 -28.28 13.04 -7.77
CA LEU A 186 -27.45 14.02 -7.08
C LEU A 186 -26.60 13.28 -6.06
N GLU A 187 -25.32 13.60 -6.00
CA GLU A 187 -24.39 13.03 -5.03
C GLU A 187 -23.63 14.16 -4.33
N LEU A 188 -23.58 14.08 -3.01
CA LEU A 188 -22.70 14.86 -2.15
C LEU A 188 -21.65 13.92 -1.60
N ARG A 189 -20.38 14.31 -1.72
CA ARG A 189 -19.24 13.51 -1.27
C ARG A 189 -18.30 14.35 -0.41
N GLY A 190 -17.87 13.79 0.69
CA GLY A 190 -16.79 14.32 1.51
C GLY A 190 -15.67 13.30 1.60
N ASN A 191 -14.52 13.61 1.04
CA ASN A 191 -13.33 12.75 1.08
C ASN A 191 -12.39 13.18 2.19
N ASP A 192 -11.74 12.20 2.82
CA ASP A 192 -10.75 12.40 3.87
C ASP A 192 -11.18 13.41 4.95
N LEU A 193 -12.37 13.19 5.53
CA LEU A 193 -13.02 14.10 6.47
C LEU A 193 -12.11 14.58 7.60
N PHE A 194 -11.18 13.73 8.04
CA PHE A 194 -10.26 14.02 9.15
C PHE A 194 -8.86 14.43 8.69
N HIS A 195 -8.65 14.63 7.36
CA HIS A 195 -7.36 14.98 6.78
C HIS A 195 -6.24 14.02 7.21
N GLY A 196 -6.56 12.74 7.19
CA GLY A 196 -5.69 11.66 7.68
C GLY A 196 -4.81 11.03 6.62
N SER A 197 -4.90 11.45 5.35
CA SER A 197 -4.09 10.93 4.23
C SER A 197 -2.66 11.42 4.31
N ARG A 198 -1.88 10.79 5.19
CA ARG A 198 -0.47 11.14 5.46
C ARG A 198 0.37 9.89 5.49
N ASN A 199 1.50 9.90 4.78
CA ASN A 199 2.50 8.85 4.88
C ASN A 199 3.72 9.33 5.66
N TYR A 200 4.21 8.46 6.51
CA TYR A 200 5.36 8.71 7.38
C TYR A 200 6.37 7.58 7.17
N TRP A 201 7.30 7.79 6.26
CA TRP A 201 8.32 6.81 5.93
C TRP A 201 9.65 7.13 6.55
N GLN A 202 10.33 6.11 7.00
CA GLN A 202 11.71 6.16 7.49
C GLN A 202 12.49 5.01 6.86
N THR A 203 13.73 5.27 6.49
CA THR A 203 14.67 4.22 6.09
C THR A 203 16.07 4.55 6.56
N TYR A 204 16.97 3.58 6.47
CA TYR A 204 18.33 3.69 6.92
C TYR A 204 19.26 3.43 5.74
N PHE A 205 20.21 4.33 5.53
CA PHE A 205 21.28 4.20 4.54
C PHE A 205 22.60 4.29 5.29
N GLY A 206 23.14 3.14 5.71
CA GLY A 206 24.26 3.10 6.64
C GLY A 206 23.91 3.78 7.98
N SER A 207 24.65 4.84 8.34
CA SER A 207 24.41 5.65 9.54
C SER A 207 23.37 6.77 9.36
N ILE A 208 22.89 7.00 8.16
CA ILE A 208 21.97 8.09 7.85
C ILE A 208 20.52 7.58 8.01
N ILE A 209 19.72 8.31 8.77
CA ILE A 209 18.28 8.09 8.88
C ILE A 209 17.60 9.07 7.93
N TRP A 210 16.90 8.54 6.94
CA TRP A 210 16.09 9.33 6.01
C TRP A 210 14.62 9.23 6.43
N GLU A 211 13.99 10.38 6.62
CA GLU A 211 12.57 10.48 6.95
C GLU A 211 11.84 11.31 5.92
N GLN A 212 10.70 10.81 5.50
CA GLN A 212 9.80 11.51 4.58
C GLN A 212 8.38 11.53 5.14
N THR A 213 7.80 12.71 5.17
CA THR A 213 6.38 12.90 5.45
C THR A 213 5.71 13.46 4.22
N ASN A 214 4.78 12.71 3.66
CA ASN A 214 3.95 13.17 2.55
C ASN A 214 2.53 13.38 3.07
N GLN A 215 2.00 14.54 2.83
CA GLN A 215 0.59 14.87 3.03
C GLN A 215 0.01 15.27 1.69
N TRP A 216 -0.99 14.54 1.24
CA TRP A 216 -1.73 14.91 0.05
C TRP A 216 -2.95 15.74 0.44
N ASP A 217 -3.26 16.72 -0.39
CA ASP A 217 -4.52 17.45 -0.28
C ASP A 217 -5.62 16.60 -0.93
N THR A 218 -6.15 15.68 -0.13
CA THR A 218 -7.21 14.74 -0.53
C THR A 218 -8.58 15.14 0.01
N ARG A 219 -8.64 16.25 0.74
CA ARG A 219 -9.88 16.74 1.35
C ARG A 219 -10.69 17.49 0.30
N GLU A 220 -11.82 16.91 -0.06
CA GLU A 220 -12.77 17.44 -1.04
C GLU A 220 -14.20 17.35 -0.47
N PHE A 221 -15.04 18.34 -0.83
CA PHE A 221 -16.45 18.39 -0.45
C PHE A 221 -17.31 18.68 -1.67
#